data_bb6d7b4b35c71329e3f1e17fedb60a4f
#
_entry.id   bb6d7b4b35c71329e3f1e17fedb60a4f
#
_cell.length_a   1.000
_cell.length_b   1.000
_cell.length_c   1.000
_cell.angle_alpha   90.00
_cell.angle_beta   90.00
_cell.angle_gamma   90.00
#
_symmetry.space_group_name_H-M   'P 1'
#
loop_
_entity.id
_entity.type
_entity.pdbx_description
1 polymer ?
#
loop_
_entity_poly.entity_id
_entity_poly.type
_entity_poly.pdbx_seq_one_letter_code
_entity_poly.pdbx_strand_id
1 'polypeptide(L)'
;MLNDLHRHAARCVATLLSAAILCAAPAGAQDKKTAPAKPQRQLSLQNEPWTGDFDRMLERRVIRVLAPYSRTLYYVDKARERGITAELVREFEGYVNKRYAKQLGNRPLTVFLIPTTRERLLPGLAEGRGDIAAGNLTATEERLKLVDFAAPPDRKPVRELIVTGPASPSLATLDDLSGKTVHVRKTSSYYESVVALNTRLKADGKAPLKVVELPDALEDEDALEMLAAGLLALAVVDDWKARLWAQILPKIKVREDLVLRAEGHTGWAMRKDSPKLAGVLNDFYRGVLKKQRLIESRLANDEKRVKRIRNNTAGAEWKRFEATVRLFEKYGARYHFDPLMLTAQGYQESRLRQDARSHVGAIGVMQIMPETGKDLRVGDIHQIEPNIHGGAKYMDQLMTRYFPDANFSDQDRTLFAFASYNAGPGAISRMRKDAAKRGLDPDKWFDNVEVVVARRIGLETTTYVRNIFKYYVAYKLALDAQEAARKAREQARPAS
;
A
#
# COMPACT_ATOMS: atom_id res chain seq x y z
N MET A 1 13.20 3.53 28.52
CA MET A 1 13.47 2.85 27.24
C MET A 1 12.76 3.52 26.07
N LEU A 2 12.76 4.86 25.99
CA LEU A 2 12.17 5.64 24.88
C LEU A 2 13.22 6.56 24.21
N ASN A 3 14.48 6.47 24.60
CA ASN A 3 15.52 7.43 24.21
C ASN A 3 16.42 7.00 23.04
N ASP A 4 16.32 5.78 22.54
CA ASP A 4 17.29 5.31 21.51
C ASP A 4 16.81 5.36 20.06
N LEU A 5 15.54 5.62 19.81
CA LEU A 5 15.00 5.67 18.43
C LEU A 5 15.20 7.02 17.72
N HIS A 6 15.58 8.07 18.46
CA HIS A 6 15.72 9.41 17.89
C HIS A 6 17.16 9.86 17.60
N ARG A 7 18.15 9.08 18.03
CA ARG A 7 19.56 9.42 17.80
C ARG A 7 20.06 9.19 16.37
N HIS A 8 19.34 8.43 15.55
CA HIS A 8 19.78 8.12 14.18
C HIS A 8 19.27 9.11 13.11
N ALA A 9 18.18 9.83 13.36
CA ALA A 9 17.70 10.86 12.44
C ALA A 9 18.53 12.14 12.47
N ALA A 10 19.13 12.46 13.62
CA ALA A 10 19.94 13.68 13.80
C ALA A 10 21.36 13.60 13.20
N ARG A 11 21.88 12.39 12.89
CA ARG A 11 23.24 12.23 12.35
C ARG A 11 23.38 12.36 10.84
N CYS A 12 22.31 12.39 10.08
CA CYS A 12 22.37 12.51 8.61
C CYS A 12 22.30 13.93 8.08
N VAL A 13 22.06 14.96 8.92
CA VAL A 13 21.94 16.36 8.47
C VAL A 13 23.20 17.20 8.74
N ALA A 14 24.13 16.73 9.57
CA ALA A 14 25.25 17.56 10.05
C ALA A 14 26.58 17.40 9.27
N THR A 15 26.65 16.68 8.16
CA THR A 15 27.94 16.42 7.48
C THR A 15 28.01 16.86 6.02
N LEU A 16 27.40 17.98 5.64
CA LEU A 16 27.58 18.54 4.30
C LEU A 16 27.62 20.08 4.31
N LEU A 17 28.56 20.63 5.09
CA LEU A 17 28.96 22.03 4.91
C LEU A 17 30.36 22.21 5.51
N SER A 18 31.41 21.88 4.76
CA SER A 18 32.74 22.45 4.87
C SER A 18 33.68 21.75 3.87
N ALA A 19 33.83 22.28 2.69
CA ALA A 19 35.05 22.27 1.87
C ALA A 19 34.80 23.07 0.60
N ALA A 20 35.11 24.35 0.68
CA ALA A 20 35.46 25.12 -0.50
C ALA A 20 36.82 25.76 -0.21
N ILE A 21 37.61 25.90 -1.28
CA ILE A 21 38.89 26.61 -1.42
C ILE A 21 40.14 25.74 -1.21
N LEU A 22 40.71 25.29 -2.32
CA LEU A 22 42.05 25.69 -2.74
C LEU A 22 42.32 25.26 -4.19
N CYS A 23 42.57 26.25 -5.05
CA CYS A 23 43.08 26.09 -6.40
C CYS A 23 44.52 25.66 -6.40
N ALA A 24 44.89 24.67 -7.24
CA ALA A 24 46.13 24.59 -7.99
C ALA A 24 46.04 23.54 -9.09
N ALA A 25 46.16 23.93 -10.32
CA ALA A 25 46.49 23.10 -11.48
C ALA A 25 48.01 23.27 -11.82
N PRO A 26 48.57 22.59 -12.80
CA PRO A 26 48.26 21.37 -13.50
C PRO A 26 49.45 20.37 -13.61
N ALA A 27 49.24 19.11 -13.97
CA ALA A 27 50.14 18.38 -14.85
C ALA A 27 49.61 16.96 -15.17
N GLY A 28 49.60 16.63 -16.46
CA GLY A 28 49.81 15.25 -16.93
C GLY A 28 48.56 14.38 -17.07
N ALA A 29 47.87 14.53 -18.19
CA ALA A 29 46.92 13.53 -18.67
C ALA A 29 47.66 12.24 -19.09
N GLN A 30 47.43 11.15 -18.37
CA GLN A 30 47.62 9.81 -18.91
C GLN A 30 46.22 9.18 -19.01
N ASP A 31 45.79 8.98 -20.25
CA ASP A 31 44.62 8.19 -20.61
C ASP A 31 44.74 6.76 -20.05
N LYS A 32 44.18 6.53 -18.86
CA LYS A 32 43.82 5.18 -18.44
C LYS A 32 42.57 4.78 -19.20
N LYS A 33 42.73 4.03 -20.30
CA LYS A 33 41.67 3.23 -20.92
C LYS A 33 40.97 2.46 -19.82
N THR A 34 39.80 2.93 -19.39
CA THR A 34 38.86 2.18 -18.55
C THR A 34 38.46 0.95 -19.34
N ALA A 35 38.88 -0.21 -18.88
CA ALA A 35 38.40 -1.49 -19.41
C ALA A 35 36.87 -1.47 -19.38
N PRO A 36 36.17 -1.93 -20.42
CA PRO A 36 34.71 -1.97 -20.43
C PRO A 36 34.26 -2.78 -19.22
N ALA A 37 33.42 -2.17 -18.38
CA ALA A 37 32.80 -2.84 -17.26
C ALA A 37 32.12 -4.11 -17.76
N LYS A 38 32.56 -5.28 -17.25
CA LYS A 38 31.91 -6.56 -17.56
C LYS A 38 30.42 -6.37 -17.38
N PRO A 39 29.57 -6.71 -18.38
CA PRO A 39 28.12 -6.59 -18.23
C PRO A 39 27.73 -7.41 -17.01
N GLN A 40 27.27 -6.74 -15.97
CA GLN A 40 26.59 -7.42 -14.87
C GLN A 40 25.44 -8.20 -15.52
N ARG A 41 25.49 -9.52 -15.46
CA ARG A 41 24.37 -10.38 -15.84
C ARG A 41 23.20 -9.99 -14.95
N GLN A 42 22.43 -9.00 -15.39
CA GLN A 42 21.10 -8.76 -14.84
C GLN A 42 20.29 -10.01 -15.18
N LEU A 43 19.68 -10.59 -14.16
CA LEU A 43 18.69 -11.64 -14.33
C LEU A 43 17.44 -11.00 -14.98
N SER A 44 17.47 -10.81 -16.29
CA SER A 44 16.34 -10.35 -17.12
C SER A 44 15.15 -11.33 -17.07
N LEU A 45 15.41 -12.54 -16.62
CA LEU A 45 14.45 -13.65 -16.47
C LEU A 45 13.19 -13.33 -15.63
N GLN A 46 13.20 -12.30 -14.80
CA GLN A 46 12.07 -11.97 -13.92
C GLN A 46 10.92 -11.27 -14.66
N ASN A 47 11.21 -10.51 -15.70
CA ASN A 47 10.24 -9.61 -16.33
C ASN A 47 9.81 -10.01 -17.74
N GLU A 48 10.47 -11.00 -18.35
CA GLU A 48 10.09 -11.46 -19.69
C GLU A 48 8.87 -12.38 -19.63
N PRO A 49 7.89 -12.23 -20.53
CA PRO A 49 6.81 -13.18 -20.67
C PRO A 49 7.36 -14.60 -20.91
N TRP A 50 6.88 -15.53 -20.14
CA TRP A 50 7.23 -16.92 -20.27
C TRP A 50 6.07 -17.81 -19.84
N THR A 51 5.85 -18.89 -20.54
CA THR A 51 4.81 -19.88 -20.25
C THR A 51 5.39 -21.28 -20.25
N GLY A 52 4.80 -22.14 -19.47
CA GLY A 52 5.20 -23.56 -19.34
C GLY A 52 4.62 -24.14 -18.09
N ASP A 53 4.48 -25.46 -18.01
CA ASP A 53 4.06 -26.16 -16.81
C ASP A 53 5.25 -26.44 -15.88
N PHE A 54 5.03 -27.10 -14.78
CA PHE A 54 5.99 -27.31 -13.68
C PHE A 54 7.29 -27.99 -14.10
N ASP A 55 7.25 -28.96 -15.03
CA ASP A 55 8.48 -29.61 -15.56
C ASP A 55 9.41 -28.60 -16.21
N ARG A 56 8.88 -27.68 -17.01
CA ARG A 56 9.65 -26.60 -17.62
C ARG A 56 10.17 -25.60 -16.58
N MET A 57 9.41 -25.36 -15.49
CA MET A 57 9.87 -24.56 -14.38
C MET A 57 11.07 -25.21 -13.66
N LEU A 58 11.04 -26.54 -13.49
CA LEU A 58 12.18 -27.30 -12.93
C LEU A 58 13.42 -27.21 -13.80
N GLU A 59 13.31 -27.37 -15.14
CA GLU A 59 14.41 -27.23 -16.08
C GLU A 59 15.03 -25.83 -16.00
N ARG A 60 14.16 -24.79 -15.99
CA ARG A 60 14.53 -23.39 -15.86
C ARG A 60 15.07 -23.03 -14.47
N ARG A 61 14.71 -23.80 -13.44
CA ARG A 61 15.04 -23.57 -12.02
C ARG A 61 14.51 -22.28 -11.46
N VAL A 62 13.37 -21.81 -11.99
CA VAL A 62 12.73 -20.55 -11.61
C VAL A 62 11.22 -20.73 -11.59
N ILE A 63 10.61 -20.30 -10.51
CA ILE A 63 9.16 -20.07 -10.39
C ILE A 63 8.95 -18.60 -10.00
N ARG A 64 7.99 -17.94 -10.63
CA ARG A 64 7.65 -16.53 -10.40
C ARG A 64 6.28 -16.44 -9.76
N VAL A 65 6.21 -15.86 -8.57
CA VAL A 65 4.98 -15.69 -7.81
C VAL A 65 4.62 -14.21 -7.78
N LEU A 66 3.51 -13.85 -8.42
CA LEU A 66 2.93 -12.52 -8.36
C LEU A 66 2.20 -12.38 -7.01
N ALA A 67 2.47 -11.33 -6.28
CA ALA A 67 1.84 -11.06 -4.98
C ALA A 67 1.54 -9.57 -4.81
N PRO A 68 0.37 -9.19 -4.22
CA PRO A 68 0.09 -7.78 -3.93
C PRO A 68 0.98 -7.32 -2.78
N TYR A 69 1.42 -6.06 -2.85
CA TYR A 69 2.20 -5.46 -1.77
C TYR A 69 1.25 -5.07 -0.62
N SER A 70 1.25 -5.86 0.42
CA SER A 70 0.30 -5.82 1.53
C SER A 70 0.99 -6.24 2.83
N ARG A 71 0.76 -5.53 3.92
CA ARG A 71 1.32 -5.86 5.24
C ARG A 71 0.81 -7.20 5.77
N THR A 72 -0.34 -7.66 5.30
CA THR A 72 -0.87 -8.98 5.65
C THR A 72 -0.23 -10.09 4.81
N LEU A 73 -0.06 -9.85 3.51
CA LEU A 73 0.29 -10.91 2.55
C LEU A 73 1.77 -10.90 2.19
N TYR A 74 2.26 -9.79 1.65
CA TYR A 74 3.65 -9.66 1.22
C TYR A 74 4.13 -8.22 1.32
N TYR A 75 5.14 -8.00 2.10
CA TYR A 75 5.88 -6.74 2.18
C TYR A 75 7.36 -6.99 2.44
N VAL A 76 8.18 -5.95 2.28
CA VAL A 76 9.61 -6.03 2.55
C VAL A 76 9.96 -5.02 3.63
N ASP A 77 10.76 -5.45 4.60
CA ASP A 77 11.33 -4.59 5.63
C ASP A 77 12.84 -4.82 5.73
N LYS A 78 13.64 -3.81 5.38
CA LYS A 78 15.11 -3.87 5.40
C LYS A 78 15.65 -5.15 4.76
N ALA A 79 15.31 -5.40 3.52
CA ALA A 79 15.67 -6.57 2.71
C ALA A 79 15.09 -7.92 3.18
N ARG A 80 14.25 -7.97 4.20
CA ARG A 80 13.55 -9.17 4.65
C ARG A 80 12.14 -9.19 4.09
N GLU A 81 11.81 -10.24 3.36
CA GLU A 81 10.44 -10.52 2.93
C GLU A 81 9.60 -10.96 4.14
N ARG A 82 8.40 -10.40 4.27
CA ARG A 82 7.48 -10.61 5.39
C ARG A 82 6.05 -10.81 4.89
N GLY A 83 5.19 -11.29 5.77
CA GLY A 83 3.78 -11.52 5.50
C GLY A 83 3.49 -12.98 5.18
N ILE A 84 2.20 -13.34 5.24
CA ILE A 84 1.75 -14.75 5.15
C ILE A 84 2.16 -15.36 3.81
N THR A 85 1.97 -14.64 2.71
CA THR A 85 2.35 -15.12 1.37
C THR A 85 3.86 -15.30 1.25
N ALA A 86 4.66 -14.35 1.78
CA ALA A 86 6.11 -14.46 1.72
C ALA A 86 6.62 -15.72 2.43
N GLU A 87 6.11 -15.99 3.62
CA GLU A 87 6.52 -17.17 4.39
C GLU A 87 6.07 -18.47 3.71
N LEU A 88 4.83 -18.52 3.20
CA LEU A 88 4.34 -19.69 2.47
C LEU A 88 5.13 -19.96 1.17
N VAL A 89 5.56 -18.91 0.47
CA VAL A 89 6.40 -19.04 -0.74
C VAL A 89 7.78 -19.58 -0.38
N ARG A 90 8.38 -19.16 0.73
CA ARG A 90 9.68 -19.73 1.18
C ARG A 90 9.52 -21.19 1.61
N GLU A 91 8.43 -21.56 2.26
CA GLU A 91 8.11 -22.97 2.57
C GLU A 91 7.91 -23.78 1.28
N PHE A 92 7.23 -23.23 0.28
CA PHE A 92 7.04 -23.87 -1.03
C PHE A 92 8.37 -24.08 -1.76
N GLU A 93 9.25 -23.08 -1.77
CA GLU A 93 10.60 -23.22 -2.33
C GLU A 93 11.38 -24.36 -1.66
N GLY A 94 11.36 -24.40 -0.34
CA GLY A 94 11.99 -25.49 0.43
C GLY A 94 11.39 -26.86 0.12
N TYR A 95 10.06 -26.93 0.00
CA TYR A 95 9.34 -28.15 -0.36
C TYR A 95 9.74 -28.67 -1.75
N VAL A 96 9.74 -27.79 -2.77
CA VAL A 96 10.11 -28.13 -4.14
C VAL A 96 11.57 -28.62 -4.20
N ASN A 97 12.50 -27.88 -3.60
CA ASN A 97 13.90 -28.23 -3.58
C ASN A 97 14.18 -29.57 -2.89
N LYS A 98 13.46 -29.87 -1.82
CA LYS A 98 13.57 -31.17 -1.13
C LYS A 98 12.98 -32.33 -1.96
N ARG A 99 11.78 -32.14 -2.50
CA ARG A 99 11.05 -33.18 -3.24
C ARG A 99 11.74 -33.54 -4.56
N TYR A 100 12.30 -32.58 -5.24
CA TYR A 100 12.93 -32.73 -6.55
C TYR A 100 14.46 -32.66 -6.51
N ALA A 101 15.07 -32.91 -5.33
CA ALA A 101 16.52 -32.80 -5.12
C ALA A 101 17.34 -33.62 -6.14
N LYS A 102 16.89 -34.85 -6.48
CA LYS A 102 17.58 -35.70 -7.46
C LYS A 102 17.63 -35.09 -8.86
N GLN A 103 16.55 -34.42 -9.28
CA GLN A 103 16.47 -33.77 -10.61
C GLN A 103 17.22 -32.44 -10.63
N LEU A 104 17.22 -31.72 -9.51
CA LEU A 104 17.86 -30.41 -9.36
C LEU A 104 19.39 -30.52 -9.17
N GLY A 105 19.88 -31.63 -8.60
CA GLY A 105 21.31 -31.82 -8.31
C GLY A 105 21.85 -30.71 -7.40
N ASN A 106 23.03 -30.20 -7.69
CA ASN A 106 23.71 -29.18 -6.88
C ASN A 106 23.21 -27.74 -7.13
N ARG A 107 22.23 -27.54 -8.00
CA ARG A 107 21.69 -26.21 -8.30
C ARG A 107 20.21 -26.15 -7.92
N PRO A 108 19.85 -25.51 -6.80
CA PRO A 108 18.45 -25.41 -6.36
C PRO A 108 17.61 -24.57 -7.33
N LEU A 109 16.30 -24.80 -7.30
CA LEU A 109 15.29 -23.93 -7.88
C LEU A 109 15.07 -22.72 -6.98
N THR A 110 14.86 -21.55 -7.56
CA THR A 110 14.55 -20.31 -6.85
C THR A 110 13.12 -19.88 -7.15
N VAL A 111 12.37 -19.52 -6.11
CA VAL A 111 11.05 -18.91 -6.23
C VAL A 111 11.15 -17.41 -5.99
N PHE A 112 10.84 -16.62 -7.01
CA PHE A 112 10.83 -15.16 -6.94
C PHE A 112 9.44 -14.63 -6.60
N LEU A 113 9.36 -13.80 -5.55
CA LEU A 113 8.20 -12.97 -5.28
C LEU A 113 8.28 -11.69 -6.09
N ILE A 114 7.28 -11.43 -6.91
CA ILE A 114 7.18 -10.27 -7.79
C ILE A 114 6.01 -9.41 -7.29
N PRO A 115 6.29 -8.22 -6.72
CA PRO A 115 5.26 -7.27 -6.34
C PRO A 115 4.40 -6.92 -7.56
N THR A 116 3.09 -6.99 -7.41
CA THR A 116 2.16 -6.79 -8.53
C THR A 116 0.86 -6.18 -7.99
N THR A 117 0.30 -5.19 -8.67
CA THR A 117 -0.99 -4.62 -8.28
C THR A 117 -2.10 -5.67 -8.40
N ARG A 118 -3.17 -5.53 -7.61
CA ARG A 118 -4.24 -6.53 -7.60
C ARG A 118 -4.91 -6.73 -8.95
N GLU A 119 -5.10 -5.64 -9.69
CA GLU A 119 -5.66 -5.65 -11.05
C GLU A 119 -4.80 -6.44 -12.05
N ARG A 120 -3.48 -6.53 -11.80
CA ARG A 120 -2.50 -7.20 -12.69
C ARG A 120 -2.21 -8.65 -12.30
N LEU A 121 -2.70 -9.13 -11.15
CA LEU A 121 -2.40 -10.50 -10.69
C LEU A 121 -2.86 -11.55 -11.70
N LEU A 122 -4.13 -11.56 -12.06
CA LEU A 122 -4.69 -12.58 -12.97
C LEU A 122 -4.33 -12.32 -14.44
N PRO A 123 -4.45 -11.09 -14.98
CA PRO A 123 -3.95 -10.79 -16.33
C PRO A 123 -2.45 -11.11 -16.48
N GLY A 124 -1.63 -10.78 -15.47
CA GLY A 124 -0.20 -11.07 -15.48
C GLY A 124 0.13 -12.56 -15.57
N LEU A 125 -0.70 -13.46 -15.01
CA LEU A 125 -0.57 -14.90 -15.22
C LEU A 125 -0.85 -15.28 -16.68
N ALA A 126 -1.96 -14.81 -17.23
CA ALA A 126 -2.34 -15.09 -18.62
C ALA A 126 -1.28 -14.60 -19.62
N GLU A 127 -0.69 -13.44 -19.36
CA GLU A 127 0.39 -12.85 -20.15
C GLU A 127 1.77 -13.52 -19.94
N GLY A 128 1.87 -14.53 -19.05
CA GLY A 128 3.14 -15.18 -18.75
C GLY A 128 4.12 -14.33 -17.93
N ARG A 129 3.67 -13.30 -17.25
CA ARG A 129 4.50 -12.45 -16.37
C ARG A 129 4.82 -13.12 -15.04
N GLY A 130 3.99 -14.05 -14.61
CA GLY A 130 4.16 -14.89 -13.44
C GLY A 130 3.73 -16.33 -13.72
N ASP A 131 4.07 -17.22 -12.82
CA ASP A 131 3.70 -18.63 -12.93
C ASP A 131 2.60 -18.98 -11.92
N ILE A 132 2.58 -18.28 -10.79
CA ILE A 132 1.60 -18.37 -9.71
C ILE A 132 1.18 -16.96 -9.32
N ALA A 133 -0.09 -16.74 -8.93
CA ALA A 133 -0.54 -15.54 -8.24
C ALA A 133 -1.01 -15.92 -6.82
N ALA A 134 -0.36 -15.31 -5.81
CA ALA A 134 -0.55 -15.61 -4.39
C ALA A 134 -1.05 -14.38 -3.62
N GLY A 135 -2.29 -13.95 -3.91
CA GLY A 135 -2.90 -12.73 -3.37
C GLY A 135 -4.06 -12.96 -2.40
N ASN A 136 -4.21 -14.16 -1.82
CA ASN A 136 -5.43 -14.57 -1.12
C ASN A 136 -6.66 -14.38 -2.01
N LEU A 137 -6.64 -15.01 -3.17
CA LEU A 137 -7.64 -14.84 -4.21
C LEU A 137 -8.75 -15.88 -4.01
N THR A 138 -9.99 -15.43 -3.97
CA THR A 138 -11.18 -16.30 -4.00
C THR A 138 -11.40 -16.78 -5.42
N ALA A 139 -11.58 -18.08 -5.60
CA ALA A 139 -11.96 -18.67 -6.86
C ALA A 139 -13.44 -18.38 -7.13
N THR A 140 -13.71 -17.38 -7.98
CA THR A 140 -15.07 -17.08 -8.45
C THR A 140 -15.24 -17.60 -9.87
N GLU A 141 -16.49 -17.76 -10.33
CA GLU A 141 -16.79 -18.24 -11.68
C GLU A 141 -16.12 -17.38 -12.75
N GLU A 142 -16.12 -16.05 -12.57
CA GLU A 142 -15.48 -15.12 -13.50
C GLU A 142 -13.96 -15.31 -13.55
N ARG A 143 -13.33 -15.51 -12.39
CA ARG A 143 -11.87 -15.72 -12.32
C ARG A 143 -11.47 -17.08 -12.89
N LEU A 144 -12.31 -18.10 -12.69
CA LEU A 144 -12.11 -19.44 -13.25
C LEU A 144 -12.19 -19.48 -14.79
N LYS A 145 -12.74 -18.46 -15.44
CA LYS A 145 -12.67 -18.32 -16.92
C LYS A 145 -11.25 -18.00 -17.40
N LEU A 146 -10.46 -17.29 -16.59
CA LEU A 146 -9.12 -16.79 -16.95
C LEU A 146 -7.98 -17.71 -16.45
N VAL A 147 -8.13 -18.29 -15.26
CA VAL A 147 -7.06 -18.99 -14.54
C VAL A 147 -7.62 -20.21 -13.82
N ASP A 148 -6.71 -21.11 -13.41
CA ASP A 148 -7.04 -22.22 -12.53
C ASP A 148 -6.57 -21.90 -11.11
N PHE A 149 -7.15 -22.57 -10.11
CA PHE A 149 -6.79 -22.43 -8.70
C PHE A 149 -6.33 -23.76 -8.12
N ALA A 150 -5.20 -23.71 -7.41
CA ALA A 150 -4.83 -24.79 -6.51
C ALA A 150 -5.42 -24.47 -5.14
N ALA A 151 -6.37 -25.29 -4.72
CA ALA A 151 -6.97 -25.24 -3.39
C ALA A 151 -7.04 -26.65 -2.83
N PRO A 152 -6.62 -26.89 -1.58
CA PRO A 152 -6.75 -28.21 -0.99
C PRO A 152 -8.24 -28.56 -0.83
N PRO A 153 -8.66 -29.78 -1.16
CA PRO A 153 -10.03 -30.20 -1.06
C PRO A 153 -10.59 -30.15 0.37
N ASP A 154 -9.71 -30.27 1.38
CA ASP A 154 -10.06 -30.29 2.80
C ASP A 154 -9.98 -28.88 3.47
N ARG A 155 -9.76 -27.81 2.71
CA ARG A 155 -9.68 -26.46 3.26
C ARG A 155 -11.09 -25.98 3.61
N LYS A 156 -11.26 -25.53 4.88
CA LYS A 156 -12.50 -24.88 5.29
C LYS A 156 -12.76 -23.67 4.39
N PRO A 157 -13.99 -23.48 3.90
CA PRO A 157 -14.36 -22.30 3.15
C PRO A 157 -14.03 -21.02 3.93
N VAL A 158 -13.63 -19.98 3.22
CA VAL A 158 -13.46 -18.64 3.75
C VAL A 158 -14.79 -17.92 3.58
N ARG A 159 -15.23 -17.22 4.62
CA ARG A 159 -16.46 -16.44 4.59
C ARG A 159 -16.14 -14.97 4.42
N GLU A 160 -16.87 -14.30 3.56
CA GLU A 160 -16.80 -12.84 3.42
C GLU A 160 -17.82 -12.19 4.36
N LEU A 161 -17.34 -11.42 5.33
CA LEU A 161 -18.12 -10.89 6.44
C LEU A 161 -18.20 -9.36 6.39
N ILE A 162 -19.27 -8.82 6.96
CA ILE A 162 -19.33 -7.42 7.37
C ILE A 162 -18.43 -7.22 8.60
N VAL A 163 -17.61 -6.18 8.57
CA VAL A 163 -16.86 -5.69 9.72
C VAL A 163 -17.38 -4.29 10.06
N THR A 164 -17.61 -4.05 11.34
CA THR A 164 -18.12 -2.78 11.86
C THR A 164 -17.08 -2.07 12.73
N GLY A 165 -17.21 -0.75 12.85
CA GLY A 165 -16.32 0.11 13.63
C GLY A 165 -17.10 1.22 14.32
N PRO A 166 -16.44 2.27 14.88
CA PRO A 166 -17.08 3.32 15.65
C PRO A 166 -18.13 4.13 14.89
N ALA A 167 -18.01 4.26 13.56
CA ALA A 167 -18.95 5.00 12.72
C ALA A 167 -20.03 4.11 12.06
N SER A 168 -20.06 2.82 12.41
CA SER A 168 -21.00 1.87 11.80
C SER A 168 -22.41 2.06 12.36
N PRO A 169 -23.43 1.89 11.50
CA PRO A 169 -24.82 1.84 11.97
C PRO A 169 -25.06 0.56 12.79
N SER A 170 -26.14 0.56 13.58
CA SER A 170 -26.63 -0.67 14.21
C SER A 170 -27.21 -1.60 13.15
N LEU A 171 -26.81 -2.87 13.20
CA LEU A 171 -27.21 -3.91 12.26
C LEU A 171 -27.58 -5.17 13.04
N ALA A 172 -28.73 -5.75 12.79
CA ALA A 172 -29.15 -7.05 13.33
C ALA A 172 -29.07 -8.15 12.24
N THR A 173 -29.44 -7.80 11.02
CA THR A 173 -29.49 -8.72 9.87
C THR A 173 -28.82 -8.14 8.65
N LEU A 174 -28.61 -8.94 7.59
CA LEU A 174 -28.13 -8.44 6.29
C LEU A 174 -29.11 -7.44 5.65
N ASP A 175 -30.37 -7.52 5.97
CA ASP A 175 -31.41 -6.61 5.43
C ASP A 175 -31.28 -5.19 5.97
N ASP A 176 -30.71 -5.01 7.16
CA ASP A 176 -30.42 -3.69 7.75
C ASP A 176 -29.34 -2.94 6.99
N LEU A 177 -28.62 -3.63 6.09
CA LEU A 177 -27.66 -3.02 5.15
C LEU A 177 -28.37 -2.21 4.06
N SER A 178 -29.68 -2.38 3.86
CA SER A 178 -30.46 -1.63 2.86
C SER A 178 -30.23 -0.12 2.99
N GLY A 179 -29.81 0.51 1.89
CA GLY A 179 -29.53 1.95 1.82
C GLY A 179 -28.28 2.42 2.56
N LYS A 180 -27.54 1.52 3.25
CA LYS A 180 -26.31 1.85 3.95
C LYS A 180 -25.12 1.94 2.98
N THR A 181 -24.03 2.60 3.43
CA THR A 181 -22.81 2.75 2.65
C THR A 181 -21.81 1.67 3.02
N VAL A 182 -21.27 0.98 2.01
CA VAL A 182 -20.20 -0.01 2.16
C VAL A 182 -18.99 0.41 1.31
N HIS A 183 -17.79 0.20 1.85
CA HIS A 183 -16.55 0.56 1.19
C HIS A 183 -15.81 -0.71 0.77
N VAL A 184 -15.57 -0.87 -0.53
CA VAL A 184 -14.90 -2.06 -1.12
C VAL A 184 -14.04 -1.67 -2.30
N ARG A 185 -12.99 -2.45 -2.58
CA ARG A 185 -12.24 -2.34 -3.84
C ARG A 185 -13.02 -3.05 -4.95
N LYS A 186 -13.09 -2.44 -6.12
CA LYS A 186 -13.77 -3.00 -7.29
C LYS A 186 -13.16 -4.33 -7.75
N THR A 187 -11.86 -4.50 -7.62
CA THR A 187 -11.11 -5.70 -8.03
C THR A 187 -11.25 -6.88 -7.05
N SER A 188 -11.93 -6.69 -5.91
CA SER A 188 -12.11 -7.72 -4.89
C SER A 188 -13.33 -8.61 -5.14
N SER A 189 -13.29 -9.85 -4.62
CA SER A 189 -14.48 -10.74 -4.55
C SER A 189 -15.56 -10.16 -3.64
N TYR A 190 -15.19 -9.31 -2.70
CA TYR A 190 -16.13 -8.59 -1.83
C TYR A 190 -17.07 -7.69 -2.61
N TYR A 191 -16.56 -7.04 -3.67
CA TYR A 191 -17.40 -6.25 -4.58
C TYR A 191 -18.45 -7.14 -5.27
N GLU A 192 -18.05 -8.31 -5.77
CA GLU A 192 -18.96 -9.28 -6.35
C GLU A 192 -20.06 -9.71 -5.35
N SER A 193 -19.70 -9.96 -4.09
CA SER A 193 -20.63 -10.33 -3.02
C SER A 193 -21.61 -9.21 -2.67
N VAL A 194 -21.16 -7.95 -2.67
CA VAL A 194 -22.01 -6.77 -2.47
C VAL A 194 -22.98 -6.59 -3.65
N VAL A 195 -22.53 -6.81 -4.88
CA VAL A 195 -23.40 -6.77 -6.07
C VAL A 195 -24.48 -7.86 -5.98
N ALA A 196 -24.13 -9.08 -5.58
CA ALA A 196 -25.09 -10.17 -5.38
C ALA A 196 -26.11 -9.83 -4.29
N LEU A 197 -25.67 -9.25 -3.15
CA LEU A 197 -26.58 -8.80 -2.11
C LEU A 197 -27.51 -7.68 -2.61
N ASN A 198 -27.00 -6.74 -3.40
CA ASN A 198 -27.79 -5.67 -3.99
C ASN A 198 -28.85 -6.19 -4.95
N THR A 199 -28.55 -7.23 -5.72
CA THR A 199 -29.53 -7.90 -6.58
C THR A 199 -30.67 -8.51 -5.75
N ARG A 200 -30.33 -9.20 -4.65
CA ARG A 200 -31.34 -9.75 -3.71
C ARG A 200 -32.19 -8.65 -3.09
N LEU A 201 -31.58 -7.61 -2.52
CA LEU A 201 -32.33 -6.51 -1.89
C LEU A 201 -33.31 -5.84 -2.84
N LYS A 202 -32.89 -5.63 -4.11
CA LYS A 202 -33.79 -5.08 -5.15
C LYS A 202 -34.96 -6.01 -5.44
N ALA A 203 -34.73 -7.31 -5.54
CA ALA A 203 -35.79 -8.30 -5.73
C ALA A 203 -36.79 -8.31 -4.56
N ASP A 204 -36.30 -8.06 -3.34
CA ASP A 204 -37.11 -7.94 -2.11
C ASP A 204 -37.75 -6.55 -1.93
N GLY A 205 -37.68 -5.65 -2.93
CA GLY A 205 -38.20 -4.29 -2.88
C GLY A 205 -37.47 -3.34 -1.94
N LYS A 206 -36.25 -3.69 -1.53
CA LYS A 206 -35.40 -2.91 -0.62
C LYS A 206 -34.39 -2.06 -1.38
N ALA A 207 -33.99 -0.93 -0.77
CA ALA A 207 -32.95 -0.08 -1.34
C ALA A 207 -31.59 -0.83 -1.37
N PRO A 208 -30.82 -0.77 -2.47
CA PRO A 208 -29.50 -1.37 -2.52
C PRO A 208 -28.51 -0.64 -1.58
N LEU A 209 -27.43 -1.32 -1.17
CA LEU A 209 -26.30 -0.68 -0.53
C LEU A 209 -25.70 0.37 -1.47
N LYS A 210 -25.26 1.47 -0.92
CA LYS A 210 -24.44 2.47 -1.60
C LYS A 210 -22.98 1.99 -1.59
N VAL A 211 -22.48 1.61 -2.75
CA VAL A 211 -21.09 1.14 -2.88
C VAL A 211 -20.20 2.34 -3.08
N VAL A 212 -19.19 2.47 -2.23
CA VAL A 212 -18.11 3.44 -2.38
C VAL A 212 -16.82 2.67 -2.68
N GLU A 213 -16.26 2.93 -3.84
CA GLU A 213 -15.03 2.27 -4.29
C GLU A 213 -13.83 2.83 -3.55
N LEU A 214 -13.04 1.94 -2.94
CA LEU A 214 -11.72 2.29 -2.39
C LEU A 214 -10.66 2.16 -3.48
N PRO A 215 -9.66 3.05 -3.48
CA PRO A 215 -8.51 2.92 -4.37
C PRO A 215 -7.81 1.56 -4.23
N ASP A 216 -7.37 0.96 -5.34
CA ASP A 216 -6.68 -0.34 -5.35
C ASP A 216 -5.35 -0.33 -4.57
N ALA A 217 -4.74 0.84 -4.39
CA ALA A 217 -3.55 1.02 -3.56
C ALA A 217 -3.81 0.81 -2.04
N LEU A 218 -5.09 0.81 -1.59
CA LEU A 218 -5.46 0.50 -0.22
C LEU A 218 -5.82 -0.99 -0.11
N GLU A 219 -5.05 -1.71 0.69
CA GLU A 219 -5.29 -3.12 0.98
C GLU A 219 -6.37 -3.30 2.07
N ASP A 220 -6.77 -4.54 2.34
CA ASP A 220 -7.82 -4.86 3.31
C ASP A 220 -7.48 -4.34 4.71
N GLU A 221 -6.20 -4.43 5.11
CA GLU A 221 -5.72 -3.88 6.37
C GLU A 221 -5.83 -2.35 6.45
N ASP A 222 -5.64 -1.65 5.33
CA ASP A 222 -5.80 -0.20 5.29
C ASP A 222 -7.28 0.18 5.49
N ALA A 223 -8.19 -0.55 4.84
CA ALA A 223 -9.64 -0.37 5.03
C ALA A 223 -10.05 -0.66 6.48
N LEU A 224 -9.53 -1.71 7.11
CA LEU A 224 -9.80 -2.04 8.52
C LEU A 224 -9.23 -1.00 9.50
N GLU A 225 -8.06 -0.42 9.21
CA GLU A 225 -7.52 0.70 10.00
C GLU A 225 -8.40 1.95 9.90
N MET A 226 -8.86 2.28 8.69
CA MET A 226 -9.78 3.40 8.46
C MET A 226 -11.13 3.16 9.15
N LEU A 227 -11.65 1.93 9.11
CA LEU A 227 -12.85 1.51 9.83
C LEU A 227 -12.67 1.67 11.35
N ALA A 228 -11.55 1.18 11.90
CA ALA A 228 -11.21 1.31 13.32
C ALA A 228 -11.07 2.78 13.78
N ALA A 229 -10.62 3.65 12.87
CA ALA A 229 -10.55 5.09 13.10
C ALA A 229 -11.90 5.79 12.98
N GLY A 230 -12.95 5.11 12.52
CA GLY A 230 -14.28 5.70 12.28
C GLY A 230 -14.37 6.54 11.00
N LEU A 231 -13.48 6.31 10.04
CA LEU A 231 -13.43 6.98 8.74
C LEU A 231 -14.31 6.28 7.70
N LEU A 232 -14.54 4.98 7.87
CA LEU A 232 -15.43 4.17 7.06
C LEU A 232 -16.61 3.69 7.93
N ALA A 233 -17.78 3.56 7.29
CA ALA A 233 -18.97 3.05 7.98
C ALA A 233 -18.98 1.52 8.06
N LEU A 234 -18.68 0.83 6.95
CA LEU A 234 -18.69 -0.63 6.83
C LEU A 234 -17.57 -1.06 5.90
N ALA A 235 -16.97 -2.21 6.19
CA ALA A 235 -16.05 -2.90 5.31
C ALA A 235 -16.47 -4.37 5.16
N VAL A 236 -16.06 -4.98 4.04
CA VAL A 236 -16.23 -6.42 3.79
C VAL A 236 -14.84 -7.03 3.63
N VAL A 237 -14.55 -8.05 4.41
CA VAL A 237 -13.29 -8.80 4.30
C VAL A 237 -13.49 -10.27 4.66
N ASP A 238 -12.51 -11.09 4.32
CA ASP A 238 -12.47 -12.50 4.73
C ASP A 238 -12.44 -12.64 6.26
N ASP A 239 -13.18 -13.61 6.78
CA ASP A 239 -13.34 -13.89 8.20
C ASP A 239 -12.02 -14.07 8.95
N TRP A 240 -11.04 -14.76 8.37
CA TRP A 240 -9.74 -14.95 8.97
C TRP A 240 -8.93 -13.64 9.07
N LYS A 241 -9.01 -12.77 8.05
CA LYS A 241 -8.37 -11.44 8.09
C LYS A 241 -9.04 -10.54 9.12
N ALA A 242 -10.38 -10.54 9.15
CA ALA A 242 -11.14 -9.78 10.14
C ALA A 242 -10.73 -10.17 11.56
N ARG A 243 -10.64 -11.48 11.86
CA ARG A 243 -10.19 -11.97 13.18
C ARG A 243 -8.73 -11.63 13.49
N LEU A 244 -7.85 -11.73 12.49
CA LEU A 244 -6.43 -11.36 12.64
C LEU A 244 -6.30 -9.89 13.04
N TRP A 245 -6.94 -9.01 12.28
CA TRP A 245 -6.85 -7.57 12.50
C TRP A 245 -7.65 -7.10 13.71
N ALA A 246 -8.70 -7.78 14.13
CA ALA A 246 -9.41 -7.49 15.38
C ALA A 246 -8.51 -7.64 16.63
N GLN A 247 -7.50 -8.52 16.59
CA GLN A 247 -6.48 -8.62 17.66
C GLN A 247 -5.57 -7.38 17.73
N ILE A 248 -5.47 -6.66 16.63
CA ILE A 248 -4.61 -5.49 16.48
C ILE A 248 -5.43 -4.21 16.64
N LEU A 249 -6.66 -4.19 16.12
CA LEU A 249 -7.57 -3.06 16.05
C LEU A 249 -8.79 -3.27 16.97
N PRO A 250 -8.72 -2.97 18.28
CA PRO A 250 -9.77 -3.32 19.24
C PRO A 250 -11.11 -2.59 19.02
N LYS A 251 -11.15 -1.59 18.14
CA LYS A 251 -12.38 -0.83 17.83
C LYS A 251 -13.19 -1.42 16.69
N ILE A 252 -12.68 -2.43 15.96
CA ILE A 252 -13.48 -3.14 14.98
C ILE A 252 -14.20 -4.33 15.62
N LYS A 253 -15.36 -4.67 15.07
CA LYS A 253 -16.14 -5.85 15.45
C LYS A 253 -16.37 -6.72 14.24
N VAL A 254 -15.97 -7.97 14.33
CA VAL A 254 -16.20 -8.99 13.30
C VAL A 254 -17.64 -9.48 13.46
N ARG A 255 -18.46 -9.32 12.42
CA ARG A 255 -19.86 -9.73 12.44
C ARG A 255 -19.99 -11.13 11.82
N GLU A 256 -19.70 -12.14 12.64
CA GLU A 256 -19.78 -13.57 12.26
C GLU A 256 -21.19 -13.99 11.81
N ASP A 257 -22.19 -13.20 12.16
CA ASP A 257 -23.61 -13.34 11.84
C ASP A 257 -23.98 -12.66 10.51
N LEU A 258 -23.20 -11.72 9.99
CA LEU A 258 -23.48 -10.99 8.76
C LEU A 258 -22.56 -11.46 7.63
N VAL A 259 -22.89 -12.59 7.04
CA VAL A 259 -22.11 -13.28 6.01
C VAL A 259 -22.66 -12.97 4.63
N LEU A 260 -21.83 -12.35 3.77
CA LEU A 260 -22.18 -12.06 2.38
C LEU A 260 -21.92 -13.27 1.46
N ARG A 261 -20.80 -13.97 1.69
CA ARG A 261 -20.45 -15.22 1.00
C ARG A 261 -20.07 -16.25 2.05
N ALA A 262 -20.77 -17.37 2.08
CA ALA A 262 -20.52 -18.45 3.07
C ALA A 262 -19.42 -19.42 2.63
N GLU A 263 -19.27 -19.64 1.33
CA GLU A 263 -18.38 -20.66 0.75
C GLU A 263 -17.43 -20.06 -0.25
N GLY A 264 -16.39 -19.39 0.24
CA GLY A 264 -15.29 -18.90 -0.56
C GLY A 264 -14.12 -19.88 -0.56
N HIS A 265 -13.68 -20.35 -1.72
CA HIS A 265 -12.47 -21.15 -1.84
C HIS A 265 -11.31 -20.27 -2.27
N THR A 266 -10.38 -20.00 -1.36
CA THR A 266 -9.17 -19.23 -1.66
C THR A 266 -8.00 -20.15 -1.97
N GLY A 267 -7.22 -19.78 -2.97
CA GLY A 267 -6.05 -20.56 -3.40
C GLY A 267 -5.01 -19.70 -4.08
N TRP A 268 -3.91 -20.33 -4.47
CA TRP A 268 -2.98 -19.74 -5.42
C TRP A 268 -3.52 -19.98 -6.83
N ALA A 269 -3.60 -18.92 -7.61
CA ALA A 269 -4.01 -19.02 -9.00
C ALA A 269 -2.80 -19.35 -9.89
N MET A 270 -3.05 -20.04 -10.99
CA MET A 270 -2.07 -20.39 -12.00
C MET A 270 -2.70 -20.29 -13.40
N ARG A 271 -1.86 -20.32 -14.44
CA ARG A 271 -2.37 -20.36 -15.82
C ARG A 271 -3.22 -21.59 -16.03
N LYS A 272 -4.17 -21.46 -16.97
CA LYS A 272 -4.88 -22.60 -17.53
C LYS A 272 -3.90 -23.66 -18.05
N ASP A 273 -4.33 -24.89 -18.10
CA ASP A 273 -3.58 -26.02 -18.66
C ASP A 273 -2.20 -26.25 -18.00
N SER A 274 -2.14 -26.07 -16.67
CA SER A 274 -0.93 -26.33 -15.86
C SER A 274 -1.14 -27.48 -14.85
N PRO A 275 -1.50 -28.70 -15.28
CA PRO A 275 -1.89 -29.80 -14.38
C PRO A 275 -0.76 -30.29 -13.49
N LYS A 276 0.52 -30.23 -13.95
CA LYS A 276 1.67 -30.62 -13.13
C LYS A 276 1.91 -29.62 -12.00
N LEU A 277 1.80 -28.31 -12.28
CA LEU A 277 1.88 -27.29 -11.25
C LEU A 277 0.73 -27.42 -10.25
N ALA A 278 -0.50 -27.65 -10.73
CA ALA A 278 -1.66 -27.88 -9.86
C ALA A 278 -1.43 -29.04 -8.89
N GLY A 279 -0.91 -30.18 -9.39
CA GLY A 279 -0.58 -31.35 -8.56
C GLY A 279 0.43 -31.01 -7.47
N VAL A 280 1.53 -30.31 -7.82
CA VAL A 280 2.58 -29.92 -6.87
C VAL A 280 2.06 -28.95 -5.81
N LEU A 281 1.24 -27.97 -6.20
CA LEU A 281 0.66 -27.02 -5.26
C LEU A 281 -0.34 -27.69 -4.31
N ASN A 282 -1.17 -28.59 -4.80
CA ASN A 282 -2.12 -29.33 -3.96
C ASN A 282 -1.39 -30.23 -2.94
N ASP A 283 -0.32 -30.93 -3.35
CA ASP A 283 0.52 -31.70 -2.43
C ASP A 283 1.18 -30.85 -1.37
N PHE A 284 1.69 -29.67 -1.76
CA PHE A 284 2.29 -28.71 -0.85
C PHE A 284 1.28 -28.21 0.20
N TYR A 285 0.08 -27.83 -0.23
CA TYR A 285 -0.96 -27.33 0.66
C TYR A 285 -1.37 -28.32 1.74
N ARG A 286 -1.49 -29.63 1.42
CA ARG A 286 -1.80 -30.67 2.40
C ARG A 286 -0.80 -30.71 3.56
N GLY A 287 0.48 -30.38 3.30
CA GLY A 287 1.55 -30.37 4.31
C GLY A 287 1.63 -29.11 5.18
N VAL A 288 1.15 -27.98 4.69
CA VAL A 288 1.47 -26.63 5.24
C VAL A 288 0.33 -25.97 6.00
N LEU A 289 -0.92 -26.41 5.82
CA LEU A 289 -2.08 -25.79 6.49
C LEU A 289 -1.96 -25.69 8.03
N LYS A 290 -1.25 -26.61 8.66
CA LYS A 290 -1.00 -26.58 10.12
C LYS A 290 -0.08 -25.43 10.54
N LYS A 291 0.81 -24.96 9.65
CA LYS A 291 1.78 -23.88 9.93
C LYS A 291 1.20 -22.49 9.74
N GLN A 292 0.15 -22.34 8.96
CA GLN A 292 -0.45 -21.04 8.63
C GLN A 292 -0.87 -20.26 9.89
N ARG A 293 -1.47 -20.91 10.89
CA ARG A 293 -1.87 -20.27 12.15
C ARG A 293 -0.70 -19.66 12.93
N LEU A 294 0.47 -20.32 12.87
CA LEU A 294 1.69 -19.80 13.52
C LEU A 294 2.18 -18.53 12.81
N ILE A 295 2.08 -18.50 11.48
CA ILE A 295 2.45 -17.32 10.67
C ILE A 295 1.51 -16.15 10.96
N GLU A 296 0.20 -16.40 11.03
CA GLU A 296 -0.82 -15.40 11.39
C GLU A 296 -0.57 -14.81 12.78
N SER A 297 -0.23 -15.63 13.77
CA SER A 297 0.09 -15.18 15.12
C SER A 297 1.35 -14.31 15.18
N ARG A 298 2.40 -14.63 14.41
CA ARG A 298 3.61 -13.81 14.32
C ARG A 298 3.30 -12.45 13.70
N LEU A 299 2.54 -12.45 12.60
CA LEU A 299 2.14 -11.21 11.94
C LEU A 299 1.35 -10.30 12.89
N ALA A 300 0.37 -10.83 13.62
CA ALA A 300 -0.39 -10.07 14.59
C ALA A 300 0.50 -9.41 15.68
N ASN A 301 1.55 -10.08 16.10
CA ASN A 301 2.48 -9.53 17.09
C ASN A 301 3.39 -8.42 16.53
N ASP A 302 3.83 -8.55 15.29
CA ASP A 302 4.64 -7.53 14.61
C ASP A 302 3.81 -6.27 14.33
N GLU A 303 2.58 -6.40 13.88
CA GLU A 303 1.67 -5.28 13.54
C GLU A 303 1.17 -4.50 14.76
N LYS A 304 1.13 -5.10 15.97
CA LYS A 304 0.80 -4.38 17.21
C LYS A 304 1.73 -3.19 17.48
N ARG A 305 2.91 -3.16 16.88
CA ARG A 305 3.93 -2.11 17.06
C ARG A 305 3.75 -0.93 16.09
N VAL A 306 2.88 -1.04 15.09
CA VAL A 306 2.69 0.00 14.07
C VAL A 306 1.84 1.16 14.61
N LYS A 307 2.22 2.39 14.27
CA LYS A 307 1.44 3.59 14.59
C LYS A 307 0.11 3.56 13.84
N ARG A 308 -0.99 3.66 14.57
CA ARG A 308 -2.35 3.65 14.02
C ARG A 308 -2.76 5.03 13.53
N ILE A 309 -3.56 5.08 12.46
CA ILE A 309 -4.21 6.30 12.02
C ILE A 309 -5.31 6.72 13.01
N ARG A 310 -5.73 8.00 12.91
CA ARG A 310 -6.77 8.60 13.73
C ARG A 310 -7.87 9.16 12.85
N ASN A 311 -9.02 9.41 13.44
CA ASN A 311 -10.09 10.09 12.73
C ASN A 311 -9.71 11.57 12.52
N ASN A 312 -9.49 11.96 11.25
CA ASN A 312 -9.18 13.32 10.83
C ASN A 312 -10.40 14.10 10.33
N THR A 313 -11.59 13.47 10.31
CA THR A 313 -12.82 14.05 9.74
C THR A 313 -13.89 14.34 10.78
N ALA A 314 -13.55 14.35 12.08
CA ALA A 314 -14.50 14.59 13.14
C ALA A 314 -13.99 15.57 14.21
N GLY A 315 -14.93 16.26 14.86
CA GLY A 315 -14.67 17.10 16.03
C GLY A 315 -13.64 18.22 15.79
N ALA A 316 -12.67 18.34 16.68
CA ALA A 316 -11.64 19.39 16.61
C ALA A 316 -10.70 19.23 15.41
N GLU A 317 -10.48 18.01 14.92
CA GLU A 317 -9.69 17.74 13.73
C GLU A 317 -10.36 18.34 12.49
N TRP A 318 -11.68 18.15 12.34
CA TRP A 318 -12.43 18.72 11.22
C TRP A 318 -12.45 20.25 11.25
N LYS A 319 -12.63 20.86 12.42
CA LYS A 319 -12.56 22.32 12.56
C LYS A 319 -11.21 22.89 12.12
N ARG A 320 -10.10 22.19 12.44
CA ARG A 320 -8.78 22.61 11.95
C ARG A 320 -8.64 22.44 10.45
N PHE A 321 -9.20 21.38 9.87
CA PHE A 321 -9.29 21.21 8.43
C PHE A 321 -9.99 22.39 7.77
N GLU A 322 -11.21 22.73 8.21
CA GLU A 322 -11.99 23.88 7.68
C GLU A 322 -11.24 25.21 7.81
N ALA A 323 -10.51 25.42 8.90
CA ALA A 323 -9.74 26.62 9.12
C ALA A 323 -8.50 26.74 8.23
N THR A 324 -7.97 25.63 7.72
CA THR A 324 -6.69 25.58 7.00
C THR A 324 -6.82 25.25 5.52
N VAL A 325 -7.90 24.59 5.09
CA VAL A 325 -8.06 24.06 3.73
C VAL A 325 -7.88 25.12 2.65
N ARG A 326 -8.38 26.33 2.85
CA ARG A 326 -8.23 27.44 1.89
C ARG A 326 -6.77 27.85 1.67
N LEU A 327 -5.92 27.75 2.70
CA LEU A 327 -4.48 28.00 2.55
C LEU A 327 -3.81 26.88 1.75
N PHE A 328 -4.22 25.65 1.98
CA PHE A 328 -3.75 24.51 1.17
C PHE A 328 -4.23 24.59 -0.27
N GLU A 329 -5.45 25.06 -0.53
CA GLU A 329 -5.95 25.33 -1.89
C GLU A 329 -5.10 26.41 -2.58
N LYS A 330 -4.82 27.53 -1.90
CA LYS A 330 -4.00 28.61 -2.42
C LYS A 330 -2.61 28.15 -2.83
N TYR A 331 -1.92 27.41 -1.97
CA TYR A 331 -0.55 26.99 -2.22
C TYR A 331 -0.45 25.69 -3.02
N GLY A 332 -1.46 24.82 -2.96
CA GLY A 332 -1.61 23.68 -3.85
C GLY A 332 -1.72 24.12 -5.31
N ALA A 333 -2.61 25.08 -5.60
CA ALA A 333 -2.73 25.67 -6.94
C ALA A 333 -1.43 26.33 -7.41
N ARG A 334 -0.71 27.03 -6.51
CA ARG A 334 0.54 27.72 -6.84
C ARG A 334 1.68 26.78 -7.21
N TYR A 335 1.76 25.61 -6.57
CA TYR A 335 2.87 24.64 -6.72
C TYR A 335 2.45 23.33 -7.36
N HIS A 336 1.27 23.28 -7.95
CA HIS A 336 0.73 22.11 -8.66
C HIS A 336 0.67 20.82 -7.81
N PHE A 337 0.14 20.96 -6.60
CA PHE A 337 -0.18 19.84 -5.71
C PHE A 337 -1.69 19.78 -5.42
N ASP A 338 -2.22 18.57 -5.30
CA ASP A 338 -3.58 18.39 -4.81
C ASP A 338 -3.72 18.96 -3.39
N PRO A 339 -4.63 19.94 -3.17
CA PRO A 339 -4.80 20.58 -1.87
C PRO A 339 -5.15 19.62 -0.73
N LEU A 340 -5.95 18.59 -1.00
CA LEU A 340 -6.32 17.60 0.00
C LEU A 340 -5.14 16.69 0.37
N MET A 341 -4.28 16.36 -0.60
CA MET A 341 -3.06 15.62 -0.32
C MET A 341 -2.10 16.44 0.56
N LEU A 342 -1.93 17.75 0.27
CA LEU A 342 -1.15 18.65 1.13
C LEU A 342 -1.74 18.77 2.53
N THR A 343 -3.08 18.89 2.63
CA THR A 343 -3.78 18.95 3.93
C THR A 343 -3.57 17.65 4.72
N ALA A 344 -3.63 16.51 4.05
CA ALA A 344 -3.38 15.21 4.66
C ALA A 344 -1.93 15.08 5.17
N GLN A 345 -0.95 15.66 4.48
CA GLN A 345 0.42 15.75 4.97
C GLN A 345 0.49 16.61 6.23
N GLY A 346 -0.06 17.82 6.22
CA GLY A 346 -0.11 18.69 7.40
C GLY A 346 -0.79 18.02 8.60
N TYR A 347 -1.80 17.19 8.34
CA TYR A 347 -2.41 16.37 9.39
C TYR A 347 -1.45 15.29 9.93
N GLN A 348 -0.73 14.60 9.05
CA GLN A 348 0.27 13.60 9.45
C GLN A 348 1.40 14.22 10.28
N GLU A 349 1.85 15.43 9.93
CA GLU A 349 2.94 16.15 10.60
C GLU A 349 2.55 16.65 11.99
N SER A 350 1.41 17.31 12.12
CA SER A 350 1.05 18.07 13.32
C SER A 350 -0.41 17.94 13.75
N ARG A 351 -1.26 17.22 13.00
CA ARG A 351 -2.73 17.28 13.06
C ARG A 351 -3.27 18.69 12.78
N LEU A 352 -2.68 19.36 11.83
CA LEU A 352 -3.00 20.74 11.44
C LEU A 352 -2.85 21.76 12.59
N ARG A 353 -1.89 21.52 13.50
CA ARG A 353 -1.66 22.38 14.67
C ARG A 353 -0.48 23.28 14.45
N GLN A 354 -0.70 24.61 14.44
CA GLN A 354 0.36 25.59 14.28
C GLN A 354 1.25 25.72 15.53
N ASP A 355 0.72 25.41 16.70
CA ASP A 355 1.45 25.40 17.96
C ASP A 355 2.33 24.16 18.15
N ALA A 356 2.25 23.19 17.23
CA ALA A 356 3.04 21.97 17.32
C ALA A 356 4.55 22.25 17.18
N ARG A 357 5.34 21.59 18.05
CA ARG A 357 6.80 21.60 18.02
C ARG A 357 7.31 20.19 18.15
N SER A 358 8.29 19.83 17.31
CA SER A 358 8.99 18.57 17.48
C SER A 358 10.15 18.71 18.48
N HIS A 359 10.63 17.60 19.00
CA HIS A 359 11.79 17.58 19.91
C HIS A 359 13.09 18.00 19.20
N VAL A 360 13.15 17.96 17.87
CA VAL A 360 14.28 18.41 17.04
C VAL A 360 14.11 19.86 16.56
N GLY A 361 13.04 20.57 16.98
CA GLY A 361 12.83 21.98 16.69
C GLY A 361 11.98 22.29 15.43
N ALA A 362 11.37 21.30 14.79
CA ALA A 362 10.45 21.56 13.69
C ALA A 362 9.16 22.25 14.18
N ILE A 363 8.60 23.15 13.38
CA ILE A 363 7.57 24.11 13.77
C ILE A 363 6.31 23.96 12.91
N GLY A 364 5.15 24.00 13.57
CA GLY A 364 3.85 24.32 12.98
C GLY A 364 3.20 23.19 12.19
N VAL A 365 2.22 23.57 11.38
CA VAL A 365 1.37 22.65 10.61
C VAL A 365 2.19 21.68 9.76
N MET A 366 3.21 22.19 9.05
CA MET A 366 4.04 21.42 8.13
C MET A 366 5.36 20.96 8.75
N GLN A 367 5.59 21.17 10.04
CA GLN A 367 6.80 20.76 10.76
C GLN A 367 8.10 21.21 10.05
N ILE A 368 8.21 22.50 9.77
CA ILE A 368 9.36 23.08 9.06
C ILE A 368 10.47 23.43 10.06
N MET A 369 11.69 23.06 9.72
CA MET A 369 12.87 23.49 10.48
C MET A 369 13.12 25.00 10.32
N PRO A 370 13.54 25.74 11.36
CA PRO A 370 13.79 27.18 11.29
C PRO A 370 14.76 27.59 10.17
N GLU A 371 15.81 26.83 9.96
CA GLU A 371 16.78 27.07 8.87
C GLU A 371 16.13 26.92 7.49
N THR A 372 15.36 25.84 7.30
CA THR A 372 14.60 25.63 6.06
C THR A 372 13.63 26.78 5.80
N GLY A 373 12.93 27.25 6.84
CA GLY A 373 12.02 28.40 6.73
C GLY A 373 12.72 29.69 6.27
N LYS A 374 13.92 29.96 6.78
CA LYS A 374 14.76 31.09 6.34
C LYS A 374 15.18 30.96 4.88
N ASP A 375 15.67 29.79 4.48
CA ASP A 375 16.13 29.53 3.11
C ASP A 375 14.99 29.66 2.10
N LEU A 376 13.77 29.25 2.49
CA LEU A 376 12.58 29.34 1.65
C LEU A 376 12.07 30.78 1.48
N ARG A 377 12.45 31.75 2.35
CA ARG A 377 12.00 33.13 2.29
C ARG A 377 10.48 33.29 2.21
N VAL A 378 9.77 32.58 3.09
CA VAL A 378 8.29 32.57 3.11
C VAL A 378 7.68 33.45 4.21
N GLY A 379 8.51 34.11 5.01
CA GLY A 379 8.12 34.87 6.19
C GLY A 379 8.27 34.09 7.48
N ASP A 380 7.58 34.52 8.52
CA ASP A 380 7.66 33.90 9.85
C ASP A 380 6.88 32.60 9.92
N ILE A 381 7.58 31.48 9.93
CA ILE A 381 6.99 30.12 9.99
C ILE A 381 6.27 29.81 11.32
N HIS A 382 6.33 30.70 12.33
CA HIS A 382 5.49 30.59 13.53
C HIS A 382 4.04 30.97 13.23
N GLN A 383 3.76 31.62 12.11
CA GLN A 383 2.43 31.91 11.61
C GLN A 383 1.97 30.80 10.64
N ILE A 384 0.67 30.55 10.64
CA ILE A 384 0.09 29.39 9.93
C ILE A 384 0.27 29.51 8.40
N GLU A 385 0.03 30.67 7.82
CA GLU A 385 0.11 30.84 6.38
C GLU A 385 1.55 30.74 5.83
N PRO A 386 2.57 31.43 6.39
CA PRO A 386 3.96 31.19 6.03
C PRO A 386 4.43 29.75 6.23
N ASN A 387 3.92 29.06 7.24
CA ASN A 387 4.26 27.68 7.51
C ASN A 387 3.72 26.74 6.41
N ILE A 388 2.45 26.87 6.03
CA ILE A 388 1.84 26.09 4.94
C ILE A 388 2.50 26.44 3.59
N HIS A 389 2.74 27.73 3.33
CA HIS A 389 3.48 28.18 2.16
C HIS A 389 4.87 27.54 2.08
N GLY A 390 5.60 27.56 3.19
CA GLY A 390 6.93 26.97 3.29
C GLY A 390 6.92 25.48 2.97
N GLY A 391 5.97 24.72 3.53
CA GLY A 391 5.83 23.31 3.26
C GLY A 391 5.59 22.99 1.77
N ALA A 392 4.62 23.67 1.16
CA ALA A 392 4.31 23.49 -0.26
C ALA A 392 5.49 23.91 -1.17
N LYS A 393 6.14 25.04 -0.87
CA LYS A 393 7.31 25.51 -1.62
C LYS A 393 8.50 24.56 -1.49
N TYR A 394 8.73 24.03 -0.30
CA TYR A 394 9.79 23.04 -0.08
C TYR A 394 9.56 21.77 -0.88
N MET A 395 8.35 21.24 -0.87
CA MET A 395 8.00 20.08 -1.68
C MET A 395 8.21 20.33 -3.18
N ASP A 396 7.83 21.48 -3.68
CA ASP A 396 8.06 21.83 -5.08
C ASP A 396 9.56 21.91 -5.42
N GLN A 397 10.37 22.51 -4.55
CA GLN A 397 11.83 22.53 -4.72
C GLN A 397 12.43 21.12 -4.71
N LEU A 398 11.93 20.21 -3.86
CA LEU A 398 12.37 18.82 -3.87
C LEU A 398 12.09 18.16 -5.22
N MET A 399 10.90 18.37 -5.78
CA MET A 399 10.51 17.74 -7.06
C MET A 399 11.27 18.34 -8.24
N THR A 400 11.33 19.65 -8.35
CA THR A 400 12.00 20.33 -9.47
C THR A 400 13.52 20.13 -9.47
N ARG A 401 14.15 20.09 -8.30
CA ARG A 401 15.61 19.96 -8.18
C ARG A 401 16.12 18.53 -8.31
N TYR A 402 15.38 17.55 -7.78
CA TYR A 402 15.88 16.18 -7.66
C TYR A 402 15.23 15.17 -8.63
N PHE A 403 14.15 15.58 -9.31
CA PHE A 403 13.43 14.73 -10.26
C PHE A 403 13.10 15.45 -11.58
N PRO A 404 14.08 16.15 -12.19
CA PRO A 404 13.82 16.94 -13.41
C PRO A 404 13.49 16.05 -14.63
N ASP A 405 13.89 14.78 -14.58
CA ASP A 405 13.74 13.78 -15.64
C ASP A 405 12.56 12.82 -15.39
N ALA A 406 11.75 13.07 -14.37
CA ALA A 406 10.64 12.19 -14.02
C ALA A 406 9.37 12.51 -14.82
N ASN A 407 8.67 11.46 -15.24
CA ASN A 407 7.36 11.55 -15.89
C ASN A 407 6.26 11.12 -14.90
N PHE A 408 6.14 11.84 -13.81
CA PHE A 408 5.15 11.56 -12.77
C PHE A 408 3.74 11.94 -13.21
N SER A 409 2.74 11.12 -12.85
CA SER A 409 1.38 11.60 -12.72
C SER A 409 1.29 12.65 -11.59
N ASP A 410 0.25 13.47 -11.57
CA ASP A 410 0.05 14.47 -10.50
C ASP A 410 0.02 13.81 -9.12
N GLN A 411 -0.63 12.64 -9.02
CA GLN A 411 -0.66 11.86 -7.80
C GLN A 411 0.72 11.35 -7.41
N ASP A 412 1.44 10.72 -8.34
CA ASP A 412 2.77 10.17 -8.04
C ASP A 412 3.76 11.28 -7.68
N ARG A 413 3.73 12.43 -8.40
CA ARG A 413 4.53 13.61 -8.05
C ARG A 413 4.36 13.98 -6.57
N THR A 414 3.13 13.99 -6.10
CA THR A 414 2.83 14.31 -4.70
C THR A 414 3.32 13.21 -3.73
N LEU A 415 3.14 11.92 -4.07
CA LEU A 415 3.62 10.80 -3.25
C LEU A 415 5.15 10.77 -3.15
N PHE A 416 5.85 11.04 -4.25
CA PHE A 416 7.32 11.18 -4.25
C PHE A 416 7.79 12.39 -3.44
N ALA A 417 7.03 13.50 -3.46
CA ALA A 417 7.31 14.66 -2.61
C ALA A 417 7.20 14.30 -1.13
N PHE A 418 6.17 13.58 -0.71
CA PHE A 418 6.03 13.09 0.67
C PHE A 418 7.19 12.19 1.09
N ALA A 419 7.54 11.23 0.25
CA ALA A 419 8.66 10.34 0.52
C ALA A 419 9.98 11.11 0.66
N SER A 420 10.19 12.10 -0.21
CA SER A 420 11.39 12.95 -0.20
C SER A 420 11.43 13.89 1.01
N TYR A 421 10.28 14.36 1.44
CA TYR A 421 10.13 15.16 2.66
C TYR A 421 10.56 14.39 3.90
N ASN A 422 10.17 13.12 3.99
CA ASN A 422 10.46 12.25 5.13
C ASN A 422 11.87 11.65 5.10
N ALA A 423 12.32 11.11 3.97
CA ALA A 423 13.56 10.34 3.86
C ALA A 423 14.72 11.08 3.16
N GLY A 424 14.45 12.29 2.68
CA GLY A 424 15.39 13.07 1.89
C GLY A 424 15.38 12.71 0.40
N PRO A 425 15.42 13.73 -0.49
CA PRO A 425 15.22 13.56 -1.94
C PRO A 425 16.34 12.75 -2.61
N GLY A 426 17.58 12.88 -2.13
CA GLY A 426 18.71 12.10 -2.67
C GLY A 426 18.56 10.60 -2.43
N ALA A 427 17.98 10.18 -1.29
CA ALA A 427 17.68 8.78 -1.03
C ALA A 427 16.60 8.27 -1.98
N ILE A 428 15.49 9.00 -2.12
CA ILE A 428 14.37 8.62 -2.98
C ILE A 428 14.77 8.58 -4.45
N SER A 429 15.56 9.55 -4.94
CA SER A 429 16.09 9.54 -6.31
C SER A 429 16.92 8.28 -6.59
N ARG A 430 17.77 7.87 -5.65
CA ARG A 430 18.51 6.58 -5.78
C ARG A 430 17.57 5.37 -5.80
N MET A 431 16.52 5.36 -4.97
CA MET A 431 15.55 4.25 -4.93
C MET A 431 14.73 4.18 -6.23
N ARG A 432 14.39 5.33 -6.84
CA ARG A 432 13.75 5.42 -8.14
C ARG A 432 14.62 4.76 -9.24
N LYS A 433 15.92 5.10 -9.29
CA LYS A 433 16.88 4.47 -10.21
C LYS A 433 17.05 2.96 -9.96
N ASP A 434 17.01 2.53 -8.69
CA ASP A 434 17.10 1.12 -8.33
C ASP A 434 15.80 0.35 -8.71
N ALA A 435 14.64 1.00 -8.66
CA ALA A 435 13.37 0.45 -9.13
C ALA A 435 13.42 0.15 -10.64
N ALA A 436 13.87 1.09 -11.46
CA ALA A 436 14.05 0.89 -12.89
C ALA A 436 14.96 -0.32 -13.22
N LYS A 437 16.08 -0.46 -12.50
CA LYS A 437 16.98 -1.62 -12.64
C LYS A 437 16.33 -2.96 -12.29
N ARG A 438 15.25 -2.94 -11.54
CA ARG A 438 14.49 -4.13 -11.12
C ARG A 438 13.27 -4.40 -12.00
N GLY A 439 13.08 -3.60 -13.06
CA GLY A 439 11.90 -3.68 -13.92
C GLY A 439 10.62 -3.17 -13.30
N LEU A 440 10.72 -2.39 -12.21
CA LEU A 440 9.61 -1.65 -11.62
C LEU A 440 9.53 -0.27 -12.29
N ASP A 441 8.33 0.29 -12.32
CA ASP A 441 8.12 1.63 -12.87
C ASP A 441 8.73 2.70 -11.95
N PRO A 442 9.79 3.42 -12.40
CA PRO A 442 10.45 4.41 -11.57
C PRO A 442 9.60 5.65 -11.29
N ASP A 443 8.54 5.86 -12.06
CA ASP A 443 7.66 7.03 -11.94
C ASP A 443 6.37 6.75 -11.18
N LYS A 444 6.19 5.51 -10.69
CA LYS A 444 5.08 5.11 -9.82
C LYS A 444 5.54 4.82 -8.41
N TRP A 445 4.79 5.36 -7.44
CA TRP A 445 5.09 5.13 -6.03
C TRP A 445 4.58 3.77 -5.55
N PHE A 446 3.25 3.58 -5.52
CA PHE A 446 2.65 2.36 -4.97
C PHE A 446 3.04 1.12 -5.79
N ASP A 447 3.35 0.05 -5.08
CA ASP A 447 3.77 -1.26 -5.61
C ASP A 447 5.05 -1.23 -6.46
N ASN A 448 5.68 -0.08 -6.64
CA ASN A 448 6.89 0.12 -7.44
C ASN A 448 8.04 0.68 -6.59
N VAL A 449 8.25 2.00 -6.54
CA VAL A 449 9.36 2.59 -5.77
C VAL A 449 9.19 2.38 -4.28
N GLU A 450 7.97 2.34 -3.77
CA GLU A 450 7.63 1.98 -2.40
C GLU A 450 8.31 0.68 -1.95
N VAL A 451 8.27 -0.37 -2.79
CA VAL A 451 8.89 -1.67 -2.50
C VAL A 451 10.39 -1.56 -2.34
N VAL A 452 11.04 -0.75 -3.17
CA VAL A 452 12.49 -0.52 -3.10
C VAL A 452 12.87 0.29 -1.87
N VAL A 453 12.07 1.32 -1.54
CA VAL A 453 12.25 2.13 -0.33
C VAL A 453 12.14 1.26 0.93
N ALA A 454 11.08 0.46 1.05
CA ALA A 454 10.92 -0.47 2.16
C ALA A 454 12.09 -1.46 2.27
N ARG A 455 12.57 -1.98 1.15
CA ARG A 455 13.71 -2.91 1.09
C ARG A 455 15.03 -2.27 1.54
N ARG A 456 15.28 -1.02 1.18
CA ARG A 456 16.57 -0.34 1.40
C ARG A 456 16.65 0.36 2.76
N ILE A 457 15.60 1.05 3.16
CA ILE A 457 15.59 1.90 4.36
C ILE A 457 14.52 1.51 5.39
N GLY A 458 13.63 0.58 5.07
CA GLY A 458 12.60 0.07 5.98
C GLY A 458 11.23 0.71 5.80
N LEU A 459 10.30 0.34 6.69
CA LEU A 459 8.88 0.65 6.54
C LEU A 459 8.49 2.08 6.98
N GLU A 460 9.37 2.84 7.61
CA GLU A 460 9.00 4.14 8.18
C GLU A 460 8.46 5.10 7.11
N THR A 461 9.23 5.31 6.05
CA THR A 461 8.85 6.21 4.96
C THR A 461 7.63 5.71 4.19
N THR A 462 7.55 4.41 3.90
CA THR A 462 6.40 3.86 3.18
C THR A 462 5.13 3.93 4.03
N THR A 463 5.22 3.69 5.33
CA THR A 463 4.10 3.88 6.27
C THR A 463 3.68 5.34 6.37
N TYR A 464 4.64 6.28 6.39
CA TYR A 464 4.36 7.71 6.40
C TYR A 464 3.55 8.12 5.15
N VAL A 465 4.01 7.77 3.95
CA VAL A 465 3.30 8.07 2.70
C VAL A 465 1.92 7.41 2.66
N ARG A 466 1.82 6.15 3.05
CA ARG A 466 0.55 5.40 3.06
C ARG A 466 -0.45 5.98 4.06
N ASN A 467 -0.02 6.45 5.22
CA ASN A 467 -0.89 7.11 6.20
C ASN A 467 -1.42 8.45 5.66
N ILE A 468 -0.57 9.26 5.01
CA ILE A 468 -1.03 10.49 4.36
C ILE A 468 -2.10 10.17 3.31
N PHE A 469 -1.87 9.14 2.49
CA PHE A 469 -2.83 8.74 1.46
C PHE A 469 -4.18 8.28 2.06
N LYS A 470 -4.18 7.56 3.18
CA LYS A 470 -5.41 7.22 3.91
C LYS A 470 -6.15 8.46 4.41
N TYR A 471 -5.44 9.45 4.96
CA TYR A 471 -6.05 10.73 5.37
C TYR A 471 -6.62 11.51 4.18
N TYR A 472 -5.91 11.52 3.06
CA TYR A 472 -6.40 12.11 1.82
C TYR A 472 -7.73 11.47 1.37
N VAL A 473 -7.77 10.14 1.28
CA VAL A 473 -9.00 9.41 0.91
C VAL A 473 -10.14 9.71 1.89
N ALA A 474 -9.85 9.77 3.19
CA ALA A 474 -10.84 10.10 4.20
C ALA A 474 -11.41 11.53 4.04
N TYR A 475 -10.56 12.53 3.78
CA TYR A 475 -11.03 13.89 3.49
C TYR A 475 -11.88 13.93 2.24
N LYS A 476 -11.46 13.28 1.16
CA LYS A 476 -12.23 13.21 -0.08
C LYS A 476 -13.61 12.61 0.14
N LEU A 477 -13.70 11.45 0.80
CA LEU A 477 -14.97 10.79 1.11
C LEU A 477 -15.88 11.68 1.98
N ALA A 478 -15.33 12.41 2.95
CA ALA A 478 -16.10 13.30 3.81
C ALA A 478 -16.68 14.49 3.03
N LEU A 479 -15.88 15.09 2.14
CA LEU A 479 -16.34 16.20 1.29
C LEU A 479 -17.37 15.75 0.25
N ASP A 480 -17.16 14.62 -0.40
CA ASP A 480 -18.12 14.04 -1.35
C ASP A 480 -19.47 13.76 -0.67
N ALA A 481 -19.46 13.23 0.57
CA ALA A 481 -20.68 13.00 1.36
C ALA A 481 -21.39 14.30 1.73
N GLN A 482 -20.65 15.35 2.11
CA GLN A 482 -21.23 16.66 2.41
C GLN A 482 -21.86 17.31 1.17
N GLU A 483 -21.18 17.23 0.02
CA GLU A 483 -21.71 17.75 -1.24
C GLU A 483 -22.98 17.02 -1.68
N ALA A 484 -22.98 15.69 -1.60
CA ALA A 484 -24.17 14.88 -1.88
C ALA A 484 -25.36 15.26 -0.97
N ALA A 485 -25.10 15.45 0.34
CA ALA A 485 -26.12 15.88 1.29
C ALA A 485 -26.63 17.31 0.98
N ARG A 486 -25.75 18.22 0.55
CA ARG A 486 -26.14 19.58 0.14
C ARG A 486 -27.06 19.54 -1.09
N LYS A 487 -26.66 18.81 -2.15
CA LYS A 487 -27.44 18.64 -3.38
C LYS A 487 -28.82 18.04 -3.09
N ALA A 488 -28.90 17.01 -2.24
CA ALA A 488 -30.18 16.41 -1.85
C ALA A 488 -31.10 17.39 -1.12
N ARG A 489 -30.55 18.25 -0.24
CA ARG A 489 -31.33 19.31 0.45
C ARG A 489 -31.84 20.39 -0.52
N GLU A 490 -31.02 20.77 -1.49
CA GLU A 490 -31.38 21.74 -2.55
C GLU A 490 -32.52 21.20 -3.41
N GLN A 491 -32.47 19.92 -3.81
CA GLN A 491 -33.53 19.26 -4.59
C GLN A 491 -34.83 19.04 -3.80
N ALA A 492 -34.75 18.93 -2.48
CA ALA A 492 -35.92 18.76 -1.61
C ALA A 492 -36.60 20.08 -1.22
N ARG A 493 -36.07 21.24 -1.59
CA ARG A 493 -36.75 22.55 -1.38
C ARG A 493 -37.89 22.68 -2.37
N PRO A 494 -39.13 22.95 -1.90
CA PRO A 494 -40.24 23.25 -2.78
C PRO A 494 -39.89 24.49 -3.63
N ALA A 495 -40.23 24.43 -4.92
CA ALA A 495 -40.12 25.60 -5.79
C ALA A 495 -40.96 26.73 -5.19
N SER A 496 -40.30 27.80 -4.75
CA SER A 496 -40.93 29.01 -4.22
C SER A 496 -41.56 29.83 -5.34
#